data_399bd70cfef373a2fadbeb0a299fc07e
#
_entry.id   399bd70cfef373a2fadbeb0a299fc07e
#
_cell.length_a   1.000
_cell.length_b   1.000
_cell.length_c   1.000
_cell.angle_alpha   90.00
_cell.angle_beta   90.00
_cell.angle_gamma   90.00
#
_symmetry.space_group_name_H-M   'P 1'
#
loop_
_entity.id
_entity.type
_entity.pdbx_description
1 polymer ?
#
loop_
_entity_poly.entity_id
_entity_poly.type
_entity_poly.pdbx_seq_one_letter_code
_entity_poly.pdbx_strand_id
1 'polypeptide(L)'
;MPIITGRENVKKIYEEAANRGWVIPCFCTENLTTTEAVLSAASEYARENRLARVPITLAMTVRYEHRPQAVNYTRTGRWDLGLKLFRADAQIASEAFDNVDLLLHLDHAQYDLDAELLDSDLTGYSSVMYDASALPLDQNIQKTRAFTEKKGSEILIEGACDEIVDASGEEHCEITAADKCERYMRESGVDMVVANLGTEHRASGQNLCYHGEAAAAIRDRIGHRIVLHGTSSVSNEKIGGIYQDGICKVNIWTALERDSSPALTEFLVRNASKAAGPDAVKRLAEEGYLTDKCLTGEVSSLGVCTTTARQEIIFGVMKEMVKNYLNLWYK
;
A
#
# COMPACT_ATOMS: atom_id res chain seq x y z
N MET A 1 4.30 18.52 9.42
CA MET A 1 3.70 19.28 8.29
C MET A 1 2.29 18.80 8.03
N PRO A 2 1.41 19.63 7.48
CA PRO A 2 0.07 19.16 7.15
C PRO A 2 0.13 18.11 6.01
N ILE A 3 -0.76 17.13 6.09
CA ILE A 3 -1.04 16.20 4.99
C ILE A 3 -1.46 17.05 3.77
N ILE A 4 -0.94 16.72 2.60
CA ILE A 4 -1.30 17.41 1.37
C ILE A 4 -2.69 16.95 0.94
N THR A 5 -3.65 17.85 0.95
CA THR A 5 -5.05 17.61 0.60
C THR A 5 -5.54 18.60 -0.46
N GLY A 6 -6.72 18.34 -0.99
CA GLY A 6 -7.32 19.09 -2.08
C GLY A 6 -6.80 18.64 -3.45
N ARG A 7 -7.75 18.35 -4.35
CA ARG A 7 -7.50 17.74 -5.65
C ARG A 7 -6.35 18.42 -6.42
N GLU A 8 -6.38 19.73 -6.54
CA GLU A 8 -5.38 20.47 -7.34
C GLU A 8 -3.97 20.45 -6.73
N ASN A 9 -3.85 20.43 -5.39
CA ASN A 9 -2.55 20.30 -4.74
C ASN A 9 -1.97 18.90 -4.94
N VAL A 10 -2.81 17.87 -4.83
CA VAL A 10 -2.39 16.48 -5.04
C VAL A 10 -1.98 16.26 -6.49
N LYS A 11 -2.74 16.80 -7.47
CA LYS A 11 -2.37 16.74 -8.89
C LYS A 11 -1.00 17.34 -9.17
N LYS A 12 -0.67 18.48 -8.57
CA LYS A 12 0.68 19.09 -8.71
C LYS A 12 1.78 18.15 -8.26
N ILE A 13 1.59 17.39 -7.18
CA ILE A 13 2.58 16.38 -6.74
C ILE A 13 2.78 15.30 -7.81
N TYR A 14 1.70 14.80 -8.41
CA TYR A 14 1.80 13.81 -9.50
C TYR A 14 2.42 14.41 -10.77
N GLU A 15 2.13 15.67 -11.10
CA GLU A 15 2.74 16.38 -12.24
C GLU A 15 4.25 16.57 -12.02
N GLU A 16 4.66 16.96 -10.81
CA GLU A 16 6.08 17.09 -10.45
C GLU A 16 6.80 15.74 -10.48
N ALA A 17 6.16 14.67 -10.00
CA ALA A 17 6.67 13.32 -10.09
C ALA A 17 6.82 12.87 -11.55
N ALA A 18 5.81 13.11 -12.38
CA ALA A 18 5.84 12.78 -13.81
C ALA A 18 6.98 13.52 -14.53
N ASN A 19 7.21 14.81 -14.24
CA ASN A 19 8.31 15.59 -14.81
C ASN A 19 9.70 15.03 -14.46
N ARG A 20 9.80 14.27 -13.39
CA ARG A 20 11.02 13.58 -12.93
C ARG A 20 11.08 12.11 -13.40
N GLY A 21 10.03 11.58 -14.01
CA GLY A 21 9.93 10.17 -14.34
C GLY A 21 9.72 9.26 -13.10
N TRP A 22 9.17 9.80 -12.02
CA TRP A 22 8.97 9.11 -10.78
C TRP A 22 7.62 8.38 -10.73
N VAL A 23 7.60 7.23 -10.08
CA VAL A 23 6.39 6.52 -9.69
C VAL A 23 6.17 6.72 -8.20
N ILE A 24 5.04 7.26 -7.79
CA ILE A 24 4.76 7.52 -6.37
C ILE A 24 4.34 6.20 -5.68
N PRO A 25 5.12 5.70 -4.69
CA PRO A 25 4.71 4.53 -3.94
C PRO A 25 3.61 4.89 -2.94
N CYS A 26 2.66 3.96 -2.81
CA CYS A 26 1.55 4.03 -1.89
C CYS A 26 1.62 2.82 -0.96
N PHE A 27 1.99 3.04 0.30
CA PHE A 27 2.16 1.98 1.28
C PHE A 27 0.91 1.87 2.15
N CYS A 28 0.26 0.71 2.10
CA CYS A 28 -0.83 0.40 3.02
C CYS A 28 -0.24 -0.03 4.36
N THR A 29 -0.50 0.75 5.41
CA THR A 29 0.10 0.53 6.73
C THR A 29 -0.92 -0.05 7.72
N GLU A 30 -0.46 -0.95 8.61
CA GLU A 30 -1.32 -1.67 9.56
C GLU A 30 -1.40 -0.98 10.93
N ASN A 31 -0.41 -0.16 11.27
CA ASN A 31 -0.29 0.47 12.59
C ASN A 31 0.77 1.59 12.58
N LEU A 32 0.94 2.24 13.73
CA LEU A 32 1.92 3.34 13.88
C LEU A 32 3.35 2.90 13.52
N THR A 33 3.79 1.70 13.92
CA THR A 33 5.15 1.22 13.62
C THR A 33 5.42 1.14 12.12
N THR A 34 4.46 0.62 11.35
CA THR A 34 4.59 0.53 9.89
C THR A 34 4.49 1.91 9.22
N THR A 35 3.67 2.80 9.76
CA THR A 35 3.60 4.21 9.35
C THR A 35 4.93 4.93 9.56
N GLU A 36 5.53 4.81 10.74
CA GLU A 36 6.83 5.42 11.07
C GLU A 36 7.96 4.85 10.21
N ALA A 37 7.96 3.55 9.91
CA ALA A 37 8.95 2.93 9.03
C ALA A 37 8.93 3.55 7.63
N VAL A 38 7.74 3.77 7.06
CA VAL A 38 7.57 4.40 5.75
C VAL A 38 8.05 5.86 5.77
N LEU A 39 7.61 6.65 6.75
CA LEU A 39 7.98 8.06 6.86
C LEU A 39 9.49 8.24 7.12
N SER A 40 10.07 7.41 8.01
CA SER A 40 11.50 7.41 8.31
C SER A 40 12.33 7.07 7.08
N ALA A 41 11.93 6.06 6.30
CA ALA A 41 12.60 5.67 5.06
C ALA A 41 12.58 6.81 4.03
N ALA A 42 11.42 7.43 3.82
CA ALA A 42 11.26 8.54 2.90
C ALA A 42 12.11 9.76 3.29
N SER A 43 12.10 10.10 4.57
CA SER A 43 12.91 11.19 5.11
C SER A 43 14.42 10.94 4.98
N GLU A 44 14.86 9.73 5.26
CA GLU A 44 16.27 9.33 5.12
C GLU A 44 16.69 9.35 3.64
N TYR A 45 15.86 8.78 2.75
CA TYR A 45 16.08 8.81 1.31
C TYR A 45 16.26 10.25 0.79
N ALA A 46 15.36 11.17 1.18
CA ALA A 46 15.45 12.56 0.77
C ALA A 46 16.80 13.20 1.20
N ARG A 47 17.24 12.93 2.44
CA ARG A 47 18.54 13.45 2.95
C ARG A 47 19.73 12.87 2.20
N GLU A 48 19.76 11.55 2.00
CA GLU A 48 20.85 10.86 1.29
C GLU A 48 21.00 11.34 -0.16
N ASN A 49 19.87 11.62 -0.83
CA ASN A 49 19.84 12.07 -2.21
C ASN A 49 19.81 13.60 -2.37
N ARG A 50 19.95 14.36 -1.27
CA ARG A 50 19.95 15.83 -1.25
C ARG A 50 18.70 16.44 -1.88
N LEU A 51 17.58 15.78 -1.71
CA LEU A 51 16.27 16.25 -2.13
C LEU A 51 15.68 17.13 -1.02
N ALA A 52 15.12 18.27 -1.39
CA ALA A 52 14.44 19.11 -0.41
C ALA A 52 13.24 18.38 0.21
N ARG A 53 12.52 17.65 -0.62
CA ARG A 53 11.32 16.89 -0.22
C ARG A 53 11.09 15.72 -1.16
N VAL A 54 10.40 14.69 -0.64
CA VAL A 54 9.92 13.54 -1.44
C VAL A 54 8.45 13.27 -1.14
N PRO A 55 7.62 13.02 -2.15
CA PRO A 55 6.24 12.59 -1.93
C PRO A 55 6.20 11.13 -1.47
N ILE A 56 5.27 10.81 -0.59
CA ILE A 56 4.96 9.44 -0.17
C ILE A 56 3.46 9.31 0.10
N THR A 57 2.86 8.20 -0.26
CA THR A 57 1.47 7.94 0.07
C THR A 57 1.35 6.85 1.13
N LEU A 58 0.62 7.15 2.19
CA LEU A 58 0.12 6.15 3.15
C LEU A 58 -1.33 5.84 2.80
N ALA A 59 -1.69 4.58 2.82
CA ALA A 59 -3.04 4.14 2.47
C ALA A 59 -3.66 3.22 3.52
N MET A 60 -4.98 3.16 3.49
CA MET A 60 -5.77 2.25 4.29
C MET A 60 -7.03 1.82 3.55
N THR A 61 -7.31 0.52 3.53
CA THR A 61 -8.61 -0.01 3.13
C THR A 61 -9.60 0.11 4.29
N VAL A 62 -10.89 0.26 4.00
CA VAL A 62 -11.90 0.46 5.04
C VAL A 62 -12.53 -0.88 5.44
N ARG A 63 -13.53 -1.32 4.69
CA ARG A 63 -14.24 -2.59 4.91
C ARG A 63 -14.01 -3.60 3.79
N TYR A 64 -13.01 -3.35 2.96
CA TYR A 64 -12.63 -4.25 1.87
C TYR A 64 -12.46 -5.68 2.40
N GLU A 65 -13.27 -6.61 1.89
CA GLU A 65 -13.44 -7.96 2.46
C GLU A 65 -12.11 -8.70 2.65
N HIS A 66 -11.23 -8.61 1.66
CA HIS A 66 -9.94 -9.30 1.68
C HIS A 66 -8.93 -8.68 2.66
N ARG A 67 -9.12 -7.40 3.03
CA ARG A 67 -8.21 -6.66 3.91
C ARG A 67 -8.92 -5.48 4.58
N PRO A 68 -9.72 -5.70 5.63
CA PRO A 68 -10.44 -4.63 6.32
C PRO A 68 -9.54 -3.90 7.33
N GLN A 69 -8.57 -3.10 6.84
CA GLN A 69 -7.54 -2.49 7.70
C GLN A 69 -8.12 -1.54 8.73
N ALA A 70 -9.05 -0.66 8.34
CA ALA A 70 -9.65 0.27 9.29
C ALA A 70 -10.43 -0.45 10.40
N VAL A 71 -11.10 -1.56 10.08
CA VAL A 71 -11.78 -2.42 11.08
C VAL A 71 -10.76 -3.02 12.05
N ASN A 72 -9.60 -3.44 11.54
CA ASN A 72 -8.57 -4.13 12.29
C ASN A 72 -7.55 -3.19 12.97
N TYR A 73 -7.56 -1.89 12.65
CA TYR A 73 -6.62 -0.91 13.21
C TYR A 73 -6.69 -0.84 14.74
N THR A 74 -7.88 -1.09 15.27
CA THR A 74 -8.07 -1.31 16.72
C THR A 74 -8.78 -2.65 16.96
N ARG A 75 -8.71 -3.16 18.18
CA ARG A 75 -9.42 -4.39 18.55
C ARG A 75 -10.91 -4.17 18.84
N THR A 76 -11.42 -2.96 18.59
CA THR A 76 -12.85 -2.64 18.76
C THR A 76 -13.72 -3.07 17.57
N GLY A 77 -13.13 -3.36 16.42
CA GLY A 77 -13.83 -3.64 15.17
C GLY A 77 -14.53 -2.43 14.55
N ARG A 78 -14.28 -1.22 15.07
CA ARG A 78 -14.88 0.03 14.59
C ARG A 78 -14.03 0.67 13.51
N TRP A 79 -14.49 0.59 12.27
CA TRP A 79 -13.80 1.18 11.12
C TRP A 79 -13.66 2.71 11.22
N ASP A 80 -14.70 3.40 11.74
CA ASP A 80 -14.70 4.85 11.91
C ASP A 80 -13.64 5.32 12.91
N LEU A 81 -13.44 4.55 14.00
CA LEU A 81 -12.38 4.79 14.96
C LEU A 81 -11.00 4.48 14.35
N GLY A 82 -10.89 3.38 13.62
CA GLY A 82 -9.65 3.00 12.92
C GLY A 82 -9.17 4.07 11.96
N LEU A 83 -10.06 4.62 11.12
CA LEU A 83 -9.72 5.71 10.21
C LEU A 83 -9.31 6.99 10.93
N LYS A 84 -10.00 7.35 12.02
CA LYS A 84 -9.64 8.52 12.83
C LYS A 84 -8.25 8.39 13.44
N LEU A 85 -7.92 7.21 13.97
CA LEU A 85 -6.61 6.95 14.55
C LEU A 85 -5.53 6.91 13.48
N PHE A 86 -5.74 6.20 12.37
CA PHE A 86 -4.81 6.20 11.24
C PHE A 86 -4.45 7.63 10.79
N ARG A 87 -5.46 8.47 10.59
CA ARG A 87 -5.24 9.86 10.18
C ARG A 87 -4.50 10.67 11.24
N ALA A 88 -4.82 10.48 12.52
CA ALA A 88 -4.15 11.13 13.63
C ALA A 88 -2.69 10.66 13.76
N ASP A 89 -2.44 9.37 13.68
CA ASP A 89 -1.09 8.78 13.73
C ASP A 89 -0.24 9.30 12.58
N ALA A 90 -0.76 9.29 11.35
CA ALA A 90 -0.06 9.81 10.18
C ALA A 90 0.24 11.31 10.30
N GLN A 91 -0.76 12.11 10.75
CA GLN A 91 -0.61 13.56 10.94
C GLN A 91 0.45 13.88 11.99
N ILE A 92 0.39 13.23 13.16
CA ILE A 92 1.32 13.50 14.27
C ILE A 92 2.72 12.98 13.92
N ALA A 93 2.84 11.75 13.40
CA ALA A 93 4.11 11.19 13.01
C ALA A 93 4.81 12.02 11.93
N SER A 94 4.04 12.60 10.97
CA SER A 94 4.62 13.44 9.91
C SER A 94 5.31 14.71 10.43
N GLU A 95 4.99 15.18 11.62
CA GLU A 95 5.64 16.35 12.23
C GLU A 95 7.14 16.12 12.49
N ALA A 96 7.55 14.85 12.66
CA ALA A 96 8.96 14.47 12.83
C ALA A 96 9.74 14.42 11.50
N PHE A 97 9.08 14.50 10.34
CA PHE A 97 9.66 14.27 9.01
C PHE A 97 9.36 15.44 8.05
N ASP A 98 9.99 16.58 8.28
CA ASP A 98 9.72 17.86 7.60
C ASP A 98 10.07 17.87 6.09
N ASN A 99 10.85 16.91 5.64
CA ASN A 99 11.26 16.71 4.24
C ASN A 99 10.43 15.64 3.49
N VAL A 100 9.25 15.26 4.02
CA VAL A 100 8.32 14.34 3.38
C VAL A 100 7.03 15.08 2.98
N ASP A 101 6.61 14.93 1.73
CA ASP A 101 5.29 15.37 1.24
C ASP A 101 4.33 14.22 1.42
N LEU A 102 3.57 14.24 2.53
CA LEU A 102 2.68 13.16 2.90
C LEU A 102 1.32 13.27 2.21
N LEU A 103 0.95 12.20 1.51
CA LEU A 103 -0.37 11.97 0.94
C LEU A 103 -1.08 10.86 1.74
N LEU A 104 -2.40 11.02 1.99
CA LEU A 104 -3.23 9.97 2.56
C LEU A 104 -4.25 9.47 1.54
N HIS A 105 -4.34 8.16 1.38
CA HIS A 105 -5.20 7.51 0.41
C HIS A 105 -6.18 6.53 1.07
N LEU A 106 -7.44 6.59 0.66
CA LEU A 106 -8.44 5.56 0.96
C LEU A 106 -8.41 4.53 -0.18
N ASP A 107 -7.92 3.33 0.13
CA ASP A 107 -7.72 2.25 -0.83
C ASP A 107 -8.94 1.34 -0.88
N HIS A 108 -9.39 0.92 -2.06
CA HIS A 108 -10.55 0.06 -2.27
C HIS A 108 -11.80 0.47 -1.46
N ALA A 109 -12.19 1.76 -1.51
CA ALA A 109 -13.44 2.19 -0.91
C ALA A 109 -14.62 1.67 -1.75
N GLN A 110 -15.30 0.65 -1.23
CA GLN A 110 -16.35 -0.08 -1.94
C GLN A 110 -17.61 0.77 -2.08
N TYR A 111 -18.15 0.88 -3.28
CA TYR A 111 -19.28 1.75 -3.63
C TYR A 111 -20.53 1.54 -2.77
N ASP A 112 -20.72 0.35 -2.22
CA ASP A 112 -21.85 -0.07 -1.38
C ASP A 112 -21.48 -0.23 0.09
N LEU A 113 -20.46 -1.04 0.42
CA LEU A 113 -20.03 -1.27 1.79
C LEU A 113 -19.57 0.01 2.48
N ASP A 114 -18.87 0.89 1.77
CA ASP A 114 -18.30 2.11 2.30
C ASP A 114 -19.11 3.37 1.97
N ALA A 115 -20.39 3.20 1.55
CA ALA A 115 -21.25 4.31 1.14
C ALA A 115 -21.34 5.42 2.20
N GLU A 116 -21.43 5.08 3.49
CA GLU A 116 -21.45 6.05 4.59
C GLU A 116 -20.20 6.92 4.63
N LEU A 117 -19.02 6.32 4.43
CA LEU A 117 -17.75 7.04 4.34
C LEU A 117 -17.68 7.89 3.06
N LEU A 118 -18.04 7.31 1.92
CA LEU A 118 -17.99 7.98 0.62
C LEU A 118 -18.92 9.19 0.55
N ASP A 119 -20.01 9.18 1.32
CA ASP A 119 -20.93 10.30 1.46
C ASP A 119 -20.47 11.37 2.47
N SER A 120 -19.51 11.02 3.32
CA SER A 120 -18.99 11.92 4.37
C SER A 120 -18.02 12.97 3.80
N ASP A 121 -17.46 13.81 4.68
CA ASP A 121 -16.36 14.74 4.36
C ASP A 121 -15.04 13.97 4.16
N LEU A 122 -14.52 13.99 2.93
CA LEU A 122 -13.25 13.36 2.56
C LEU A 122 -12.07 14.35 2.47
N THR A 123 -12.28 15.63 2.77
CA THR A 123 -11.25 16.69 2.63
C THR A 123 -10.00 16.47 3.49
N GLY A 124 -10.06 15.56 4.46
CA GLY A 124 -8.91 15.15 5.26
C GLY A 124 -8.00 14.12 4.60
N TYR A 125 -8.33 13.66 3.39
CA TYR A 125 -7.53 12.72 2.59
C TYR A 125 -7.05 13.39 1.30
N SER A 126 -5.98 12.83 0.73
CA SER A 126 -5.40 13.31 -0.53
C SER A 126 -6.13 12.73 -1.73
N SER A 127 -6.48 11.45 -1.63
CA SER A 127 -7.13 10.71 -2.71
C SER A 127 -7.98 9.55 -2.17
N VAL A 128 -8.89 9.08 -3.00
CA VAL A 128 -9.72 7.91 -2.75
C VAL A 128 -9.82 7.06 -4.01
N MET A 129 -9.67 5.75 -3.86
CA MET A 129 -10.04 4.79 -4.89
C MET A 129 -11.50 4.41 -4.69
N TYR A 130 -12.36 4.90 -5.59
CA TYR A 130 -13.76 4.48 -5.63
C TYR A 130 -13.86 3.16 -6.38
N ASP A 131 -14.25 2.12 -5.68
CA ASP A 131 -14.27 0.77 -6.20
C ASP A 131 -15.68 0.25 -6.44
N ALA A 132 -16.06 0.20 -7.72
CA ALA A 132 -17.27 -0.42 -8.24
C ALA A 132 -16.94 -1.49 -9.30
N SER A 133 -15.70 -2.02 -9.30
CA SER A 133 -15.17 -2.92 -10.32
C SER A 133 -15.90 -4.26 -10.39
N ALA A 134 -16.55 -4.69 -9.31
CA ALA A 134 -17.41 -5.89 -9.29
C ALA A 134 -18.70 -5.73 -10.15
N LEU A 135 -19.03 -4.50 -10.56
CA LEU A 135 -20.20 -4.24 -11.43
C LEU A 135 -19.83 -4.36 -12.92
N PRO A 136 -20.80 -4.70 -13.78
CA PRO A 136 -20.63 -4.57 -15.23
C PRO A 136 -20.16 -3.16 -15.61
N LEU A 137 -19.30 -3.03 -16.62
CA LEU A 137 -18.60 -1.80 -16.99
C LEU A 137 -19.52 -0.56 -17.06
N ASP A 138 -20.67 -0.66 -17.70
CA ASP A 138 -21.60 0.49 -17.84
C ASP A 138 -22.16 0.95 -16.48
N GLN A 139 -22.43 0.03 -15.58
CA GLN A 139 -22.89 0.33 -14.23
C GLN A 139 -21.75 0.90 -13.37
N ASN A 140 -20.54 0.34 -13.50
CA ASN A 140 -19.33 0.85 -12.87
C ASN A 140 -19.09 2.32 -13.31
N ILE A 141 -19.09 2.60 -14.61
CA ILE A 141 -18.94 3.95 -15.15
C ILE A 141 -20.01 4.89 -14.58
N GLN A 142 -21.27 4.48 -14.58
CA GLN A 142 -22.37 5.31 -14.07
C GLN A 142 -22.21 5.66 -12.58
N LYS A 143 -21.88 4.67 -11.76
CA LYS A 143 -21.67 4.85 -10.31
C LYS A 143 -20.46 5.73 -10.03
N THR A 144 -19.35 5.45 -10.69
CA THR A 144 -18.10 6.20 -10.55
C THR A 144 -18.27 7.65 -10.99
N ARG A 145 -18.97 7.88 -12.12
CA ARG A 145 -19.30 9.23 -12.60
C ARG A 145 -20.09 10.02 -11.57
N ALA A 146 -21.16 9.43 -11.01
CA ALA A 146 -21.97 10.09 -10.01
C ALA A 146 -21.13 10.48 -8.76
N PHE A 147 -20.20 9.66 -8.35
CA PHE A 147 -19.27 9.97 -7.27
C PHE A 147 -18.29 11.08 -7.67
N THR A 148 -17.71 11.01 -8.87
CA THR A 148 -16.79 12.02 -9.38
C THR A 148 -17.45 13.39 -9.52
N GLU A 149 -18.69 13.46 -10.02
CA GLU A 149 -19.47 14.70 -10.09
C GLU A 149 -19.74 15.29 -8.70
N LYS A 150 -19.93 14.44 -7.68
CA LYS A 150 -20.20 14.86 -6.30
C LYS A 150 -18.94 15.31 -5.56
N LYS A 151 -17.82 14.60 -5.70
CA LYS A 151 -16.61 14.74 -4.86
C LYS A 151 -15.35 15.19 -5.60
N GLY A 152 -15.33 15.14 -6.92
CA GLY A 152 -14.13 15.38 -7.70
C GLY A 152 -13.57 16.81 -7.66
N SER A 153 -14.33 17.78 -7.16
CA SER A 153 -13.79 19.12 -6.89
C SER A 153 -12.94 19.20 -5.60
N GLU A 154 -13.14 18.26 -4.68
CA GLU A 154 -12.57 18.28 -3.35
C GLU A 154 -11.35 17.39 -3.21
N ILE A 155 -11.38 16.20 -3.83
CA ILE A 155 -10.39 15.14 -3.64
C ILE A 155 -10.01 14.52 -4.99
N LEU A 156 -8.77 14.03 -5.11
CA LEU A 156 -8.34 13.27 -6.27
C LEU A 156 -8.98 11.88 -6.24
N ILE A 157 -9.57 11.46 -7.36
CA ILE A 157 -10.32 10.21 -7.46
C ILE A 157 -9.60 9.22 -8.39
N GLU A 158 -9.34 8.03 -7.84
CA GLU A 158 -8.98 6.85 -8.60
C GLU A 158 -10.24 6.00 -8.83
N GLY A 159 -10.34 5.38 -9.99
CA GLY A 159 -11.39 4.41 -10.28
C GLY A 159 -10.81 3.08 -10.69
N ALA A 160 -11.48 1.99 -10.35
CA ALA A 160 -11.11 0.65 -10.81
C ALA A 160 -11.90 0.30 -12.08
N CYS A 161 -11.20 0.19 -13.22
CA CYS A 161 -11.84 -0.21 -14.48
C CYS A 161 -12.27 -1.67 -14.45
N ASP A 162 -11.40 -2.51 -13.91
CA ASP A 162 -11.61 -3.95 -13.72
C ASP A 162 -11.19 -4.39 -12.32
N GLU A 163 -11.75 -5.49 -11.88
CA GLU A 163 -11.39 -6.11 -10.62
C GLU A 163 -9.96 -6.66 -10.69
N ILE A 164 -9.19 -6.44 -9.63
CA ILE A 164 -7.90 -7.10 -9.43
C ILE A 164 -8.17 -8.37 -8.63
N VAL A 165 -7.93 -9.50 -9.27
CA VAL A 165 -8.20 -10.81 -8.68
C VAL A 165 -7.23 -11.10 -7.53
N ASP A 166 -7.75 -11.70 -6.48
CA ASP A 166 -6.90 -12.29 -5.43
C ASP A 166 -6.22 -13.56 -5.96
N ALA A 167 -5.04 -13.88 -5.43
CA ALA A 167 -4.24 -15.05 -5.79
C ALA A 167 -5.07 -16.34 -5.66
N SER A 168 -5.91 -16.59 -6.65
CA SER A 168 -6.76 -17.78 -6.77
C SER A 168 -6.00 -18.96 -7.38
N GLY A 169 -4.84 -18.70 -7.99
CA GLY A 169 -4.08 -19.67 -8.77
C GLY A 169 -4.75 -20.03 -10.09
N GLU A 170 -5.81 -19.34 -10.50
CA GLU A 170 -6.47 -19.54 -11.79
C GLU A 170 -5.76 -18.75 -12.90
N GLU A 171 -5.46 -19.42 -14.02
CA GLU A 171 -4.68 -18.88 -15.15
C GLU A 171 -5.44 -17.85 -16.01
N HIS A 172 -6.67 -17.46 -15.67
CA HIS A 172 -7.55 -16.64 -16.52
C HIS A 172 -7.93 -15.31 -15.87
N CYS A 173 -7.00 -14.37 -15.89
CA CYS A 173 -7.30 -12.98 -15.62
C CYS A 173 -7.45 -12.23 -16.95
N GLU A 174 -8.63 -11.71 -17.24
CA GLU A 174 -8.84 -10.89 -18.45
C GLU A 174 -8.10 -9.55 -18.29
N ILE A 175 -7.07 -9.36 -19.11
CA ILE A 175 -6.27 -8.12 -19.12
C ILE A 175 -7.15 -6.95 -19.61
N THR A 176 -7.10 -5.82 -18.92
CA THR A 176 -7.85 -4.62 -19.31
C THR A 176 -7.42 -4.15 -20.69
N ALA A 177 -8.36 -4.11 -21.64
CA ALA A 177 -8.12 -3.57 -22.97
C ALA A 177 -7.98 -2.04 -22.93
N ALA A 178 -7.09 -1.49 -23.75
CA ALA A 178 -6.77 -0.06 -23.74
C ALA A 178 -7.95 0.84 -24.09
N ASP A 179 -8.81 0.43 -25.03
CA ASP A 179 -10.03 1.15 -25.40
C ASP A 179 -11.09 1.13 -24.30
N LYS A 180 -11.22 0.02 -23.58
CA LYS A 180 -12.07 -0.11 -22.40
C LYS A 180 -11.62 0.85 -21.30
N CYS A 181 -10.32 0.89 -21.01
CA CYS A 181 -9.72 1.78 -20.00
C CYS A 181 -9.91 3.26 -20.37
N GLU A 182 -9.66 3.64 -21.63
CA GLU A 182 -9.87 4.98 -22.14
C GLU A 182 -11.34 5.41 -22.01
N ARG A 183 -12.27 4.53 -22.42
CA ARG A 183 -13.71 4.77 -22.29
C ARG A 183 -14.09 4.98 -20.82
N TYR A 184 -13.62 4.10 -19.94
CA TYR A 184 -13.89 4.19 -18.51
C TYR A 184 -13.45 5.54 -17.93
N MET A 185 -12.19 5.94 -18.16
CA MET A 185 -11.69 7.23 -17.67
C MET A 185 -12.45 8.43 -18.22
N ARG A 186 -12.70 8.43 -19.53
CA ARG A 186 -13.42 9.54 -20.19
C ARG A 186 -14.84 9.68 -19.67
N GLU A 187 -15.57 8.59 -19.47
CA GLU A 187 -16.99 8.60 -19.13
C GLU A 187 -17.22 8.69 -17.61
N SER A 188 -16.32 8.18 -16.78
CA SER A 188 -16.42 8.30 -15.31
C SER A 188 -15.83 9.60 -14.78
N GLY A 189 -14.85 10.20 -15.47
CA GLY A 189 -14.20 11.46 -15.08
C GLY A 189 -13.16 11.31 -13.96
N VAL A 190 -12.67 10.10 -13.69
CA VAL A 190 -11.63 9.86 -12.68
C VAL A 190 -10.27 10.46 -13.09
N ASP A 191 -9.45 10.79 -12.13
CA ASP A 191 -8.11 11.35 -12.35
C ASP A 191 -7.09 10.28 -12.72
N MET A 192 -7.17 9.10 -12.09
CA MET A 192 -6.30 7.95 -12.28
C MET A 192 -7.13 6.67 -12.33
N VAL A 193 -6.56 5.61 -12.90
CA VAL A 193 -7.28 4.35 -13.11
C VAL A 193 -6.45 3.15 -12.68
N VAL A 194 -7.08 2.25 -11.96
CA VAL A 194 -6.60 0.90 -11.73
C VAL A 194 -7.10 0.02 -12.87
N ALA A 195 -6.15 -0.64 -13.55
CA ALA A 195 -6.41 -1.57 -14.64
C ALA A 195 -5.86 -2.96 -14.28
N ASN A 196 -6.54 -4.01 -14.71
CA ASN A 196 -6.00 -5.36 -14.57
C ASN A 196 -4.89 -5.57 -15.61
N LEU A 197 -3.65 -5.70 -15.11
CA LEU A 197 -2.45 -5.91 -15.91
C LEU A 197 -1.87 -7.33 -15.72
N GLY A 198 -2.70 -8.28 -15.28
CA GLY A 198 -2.29 -9.64 -14.93
C GLY A 198 -1.64 -9.76 -13.56
N THR A 199 -1.60 -8.68 -12.79
CA THR A 199 -1.11 -8.69 -11.42
C THR A 199 -2.20 -9.13 -10.46
N GLU A 200 -1.84 -9.88 -9.43
CA GLU A 200 -2.76 -10.42 -8.43
C GLU A 200 -2.45 -9.87 -7.04
N HIS A 201 -3.48 -9.65 -6.24
CA HIS A 201 -3.31 -9.42 -4.82
C HIS A 201 -2.77 -10.68 -4.14
N ARG A 202 -1.90 -10.50 -3.16
CA ARG A 202 -1.34 -11.60 -2.33
C ARG A 202 -0.60 -12.70 -3.10
N ALA A 203 -0.06 -12.39 -4.28
CA ALA A 203 0.71 -13.36 -5.07
C ALA A 203 1.90 -13.93 -4.27
N SER A 204 2.10 -15.25 -4.38
CA SER A 204 3.17 -15.98 -3.67
C SER A 204 4.51 -16.05 -4.41
N GLY A 205 4.66 -15.36 -5.53
CA GLY A 205 5.90 -15.29 -6.31
C GLY A 205 6.12 -16.45 -7.31
N GLN A 206 5.21 -17.42 -7.41
CA GLN A 206 5.36 -18.54 -8.35
C GLN A 206 4.76 -18.29 -9.74
N ASN A 207 3.77 -17.38 -9.84
CA ASN A 207 3.12 -17.01 -11.11
C ASN A 207 3.10 -15.49 -11.27
N LEU A 208 4.23 -14.92 -11.70
CA LEU A 208 4.38 -13.49 -11.92
C LEU A 208 3.94 -13.15 -13.35
N CYS A 209 2.81 -12.44 -13.52
CA CYS A 209 2.17 -12.20 -14.81
C CYS A 209 1.99 -10.72 -15.17
N TYR A 210 2.89 -9.82 -14.78
CA TYR A 210 2.77 -8.41 -15.18
C TYR A 210 2.94 -8.22 -16.70
N HIS A 211 1.92 -7.62 -17.34
CA HIS A 211 1.85 -7.34 -18.76
C HIS A 211 2.18 -5.86 -19.08
N GLY A 212 3.47 -5.52 -19.13
CA GLY A 212 3.93 -4.15 -19.42
C GLY A 212 3.49 -3.62 -20.79
N GLU A 213 3.35 -4.51 -21.80
CA GLU A 213 2.85 -4.13 -23.12
C GLU A 213 1.39 -3.65 -23.09
N ALA A 214 0.54 -4.29 -22.28
CA ALA A 214 -0.83 -3.85 -22.07
C ALA A 214 -0.87 -2.49 -21.35
N ALA A 215 -0.03 -2.31 -20.33
CA ALA A 215 0.10 -1.03 -19.63
C ALA A 215 0.56 0.08 -20.60
N ALA A 216 1.56 -0.17 -21.44
CA ALA A 216 2.04 0.77 -22.44
C ALA A 216 0.93 1.14 -23.48
N ALA A 217 0.13 0.17 -23.92
CA ALA A 217 -1.00 0.42 -24.79
C ALA A 217 -2.09 1.31 -24.14
N ILE A 218 -2.33 1.15 -22.85
CA ILE A 218 -3.21 2.02 -22.05
C ILE A 218 -2.58 3.42 -21.93
N ARG A 219 -1.29 3.52 -21.55
CA ARG A 219 -0.56 4.80 -21.48
C ARG A 219 -0.67 5.61 -22.76
N ASP A 220 -0.55 4.99 -23.89
CA ASP A 220 -0.61 5.68 -25.21
C ASP A 220 -1.96 6.36 -25.45
N ARG A 221 -3.01 5.95 -24.74
CA ARG A 221 -4.35 6.56 -24.83
C ARG A 221 -4.64 7.57 -23.71
N ILE A 222 -4.18 7.28 -22.47
CA ILE A 222 -4.58 8.08 -21.32
C ILE A 222 -3.40 8.82 -20.65
N GLY A 223 -2.15 8.60 -21.11
CA GLY A 223 -0.95 9.14 -20.46
C GLY A 223 -0.56 8.37 -19.20
N HIS A 224 0.36 8.95 -18.40
CA HIS A 224 0.85 8.37 -17.14
C HIS A 224 -0.18 8.56 -16.04
N ARG A 225 -1.26 7.79 -16.07
CA ARG A 225 -2.36 7.82 -15.09
C ARG A 225 -2.82 6.45 -14.62
N ILE A 226 -1.97 5.44 -14.82
CA ILE A 226 -2.25 4.07 -14.38
C ILE A 226 -1.74 3.89 -12.96
N VAL A 227 -2.60 3.31 -12.11
CA VAL A 227 -2.25 2.86 -10.75
C VAL A 227 -2.07 1.36 -10.77
N LEU A 228 -0.91 0.88 -10.33
CA LEU A 228 -0.60 -0.54 -10.28
C LEU A 228 -0.94 -1.13 -8.91
N HIS A 229 -1.81 -2.13 -8.91
CA HIS A 229 -2.07 -3.01 -7.77
C HIS A 229 -1.37 -4.37 -7.97
N GLY A 230 -1.28 -5.18 -6.92
CA GLY A 230 -0.65 -6.50 -7.01
C GLY A 230 0.84 -6.46 -7.32
N THR A 231 1.57 -5.49 -6.80
CA THR A 231 3.02 -5.27 -7.01
C THR A 231 3.86 -6.51 -6.72
N SER A 232 3.43 -7.39 -5.81
CA SER A 232 4.08 -8.66 -5.51
C SER A 232 4.14 -9.63 -6.70
N SER A 233 3.35 -9.37 -7.75
CA SER A 233 3.36 -10.13 -9.02
C SER A 233 4.34 -9.58 -10.07
N VAL A 234 5.04 -8.47 -9.81
CA VAL A 234 5.99 -7.88 -10.75
C VAL A 234 7.41 -8.38 -10.45
N SER A 235 8.11 -8.91 -11.47
CA SER A 235 9.48 -9.37 -11.30
C SER A 235 10.45 -8.22 -10.98
N ASN A 236 11.53 -8.52 -10.25
CA ASN A 236 12.56 -7.54 -9.89
C ASN A 236 13.21 -6.86 -11.11
N GLU A 237 13.22 -7.53 -12.27
CA GLU A 237 13.79 -7.01 -13.52
C GLU A 237 12.87 -5.94 -14.15
N LYS A 238 11.56 -6.11 -14.02
CA LYS A 238 10.55 -5.22 -14.62
C LYS A 238 10.17 -4.04 -13.72
N ILE A 239 10.16 -4.25 -12.40
CA ILE A 239 9.59 -3.29 -11.43
C ILE A 239 10.25 -1.91 -11.46
N GLY A 240 11.55 -1.84 -11.81
CA GLY A 240 12.27 -0.56 -11.91
C GLY A 240 11.91 0.28 -13.14
N GLY A 241 11.28 -0.31 -14.16
CA GLY A 241 10.95 0.32 -15.44
C GLY A 241 9.48 0.67 -15.64
N ILE A 242 8.63 0.43 -14.68
CA ILE A 242 7.16 0.54 -14.81
C ILE A 242 6.65 1.97 -15.12
N TYR A 243 7.43 3.00 -14.79
CA TYR A 243 7.09 4.36 -15.25
C TYR A 243 6.98 4.42 -16.77
N GLN A 244 7.88 3.74 -17.49
CA GLN A 244 7.87 3.70 -18.96
C GLN A 244 6.59 3.04 -19.51
N ASP A 245 5.96 2.19 -18.71
CA ASP A 245 4.70 1.53 -19.08
C ASP A 245 3.47 2.41 -18.74
N GLY A 246 3.64 3.60 -18.16
CA GLY A 246 2.57 4.54 -17.84
C GLY A 246 2.08 4.51 -16.40
N ILE A 247 2.76 3.75 -15.54
CA ILE A 247 2.41 3.68 -14.13
C ILE A 247 2.87 4.97 -13.41
N CYS A 248 1.93 5.65 -12.74
CA CYS A 248 2.21 6.85 -11.95
C CYS A 248 2.22 6.60 -10.44
N LYS A 249 1.52 5.56 -9.99
CA LYS A 249 1.38 5.17 -8.59
C LYS A 249 1.40 3.65 -8.45
N VAL A 250 1.93 3.16 -7.34
CA VAL A 250 2.00 1.72 -7.04
C VAL A 250 1.53 1.47 -5.61
N ASN A 251 0.55 0.58 -5.43
CA ASN A 251 0.08 0.17 -4.11
C ASN A 251 0.87 -1.04 -3.61
N ILE A 252 1.41 -0.94 -2.39
CA ILE A 252 2.29 -1.93 -1.76
C ILE A 252 1.75 -2.26 -0.36
N TRP A 253 1.40 -3.52 -0.16
CA TRP A 253 1.05 -4.06 1.14
C TRP A 253 1.65 -5.44 1.36
N THR A 254 1.26 -6.42 0.53
CA THR A 254 1.67 -7.82 0.69
C THR A 254 3.19 -7.98 0.83
N ALA A 255 3.96 -7.27 0.01
CA ALA A 255 5.41 -7.33 0.06
C ALA A 255 5.95 -6.87 1.42
N LEU A 256 5.45 -5.74 1.97
CA LEU A 256 5.89 -5.23 3.27
C LEU A 256 5.62 -6.24 4.39
N GLU A 257 4.40 -6.75 4.47
CA GLU A 257 3.99 -7.65 5.55
C GLU A 257 4.63 -9.04 5.41
N ARG A 258 4.57 -9.61 4.21
CA ARG A 258 5.12 -10.95 3.93
C ARG A 258 6.63 -10.99 4.11
N ASP A 259 7.35 -10.04 3.51
CA ASP A 259 8.80 -10.13 3.38
C ASP A 259 9.52 -9.57 4.63
N SER A 260 8.83 -8.86 5.51
CA SER A 260 9.34 -8.50 6.84
C SER A 260 9.16 -9.62 7.89
N SER A 261 8.18 -10.49 7.72
CA SER A 261 7.83 -11.55 8.67
C SER A 261 8.97 -12.56 8.96
N PRO A 262 9.77 -13.03 7.95
CA PRO A 262 10.87 -13.94 8.21
C PRO A 262 11.91 -13.41 9.20
N ALA A 263 12.22 -12.12 9.16
CA ALA A 263 13.21 -11.52 10.07
C ALA A 263 12.76 -11.57 11.53
N LEU A 264 11.47 -11.33 11.80
CA LEU A 264 10.92 -11.47 13.15
C LEU A 264 10.95 -12.93 13.61
N THR A 265 10.59 -13.87 12.73
CA THR A 265 10.63 -15.30 13.03
C THR A 265 12.07 -15.75 13.37
N GLU A 266 13.05 -15.37 12.55
CA GLU A 266 14.44 -15.67 12.78
C GLU A 266 14.95 -15.08 14.11
N PHE A 267 14.62 -13.81 14.38
CA PHE A 267 14.97 -13.14 15.63
C PHE A 267 14.42 -13.90 16.84
N LEU A 268 13.15 -14.28 16.82
CA LEU A 268 12.50 -15.01 17.92
C LEU A 268 13.08 -16.41 18.10
N VAL A 269 13.34 -17.15 17.03
CA VAL A 269 13.93 -18.50 17.10
C VAL A 269 15.36 -18.44 17.63
N ARG A 270 16.19 -17.53 17.12
CA ARG A 270 17.59 -17.37 17.59
C ARG A 270 17.69 -16.92 19.05
N ASN A 271 16.68 -16.23 19.55
CA ASN A 271 16.62 -15.72 20.91
C ASN A 271 15.52 -16.40 21.74
N ALA A 272 15.15 -17.64 21.43
CA ALA A 272 13.96 -18.29 21.97
C ALA A 272 13.92 -18.28 23.50
N SER A 273 15.03 -18.65 24.19
CA SER A 273 15.09 -18.64 25.66
C SER A 273 14.90 -17.23 26.26
N LYS A 274 15.47 -16.21 25.61
CA LYS A 274 15.28 -14.80 26.04
C LYS A 274 13.89 -14.27 25.71
N ALA A 275 13.26 -14.77 24.66
CA ALA A 275 11.91 -14.35 24.22
C ALA A 275 10.81 -14.98 25.08
N ALA A 276 10.88 -16.28 25.36
CA ALA A 276 9.81 -17.07 25.98
C ALA A 276 10.14 -17.66 27.35
N GLY A 277 11.42 -17.66 27.74
CA GLY A 277 11.92 -18.32 28.94
C GLY A 277 12.25 -19.80 28.75
N PRO A 278 13.11 -20.38 29.59
CA PRO A 278 13.67 -21.72 29.42
C PRO A 278 12.60 -22.81 29.43
N ASP A 279 11.58 -22.74 30.29
CA ASP A 279 10.55 -23.76 30.42
C ASP A 279 9.67 -23.85 29.14
N ALA A 280 9.30 -22.71 28.55
CA ALA A 280 8.51 -22.68 27.31
C ALA A 280 9.33 -23.22 26.14
N VAL A 281 10.61 -22.89 26.05
CA VAL A 281 11.50 -23.38 24.99
C VAL A 281 11.75 -24.87 25.12
N LYS A 282 11.94 -25.38 26.35
CA LYS A 282 12.07 -26.81 26.60
C LYS A 282 10.85 -27.60 26.12
N ARG A 283 9.64 -27.13 26.47
CA ARG A 283 8.41 -27.75 26.00
C ARG A 283 8.32 -27.76 24.46
N LEU A 284 8.61 -26.63 23.79
CA LEU A 284 8.58 -26.55 22.32
C LEU A 284 9.63 -27.44 21.65
N ALA A 285 10.78 -27.65 22.30
CA ALA A 285 11.80 -28.59 21.82
C ALA A 285 11.34 -30.04 21.99
N GLU A 286 10.75 -30.40 23.14
CA GLU A 286 10.17 -31.73 23.39
C GLU A 286 9.02 -32.05 22.42
N GLU A 287 8.23 -31.05 22.01
CA GLU A 287 7.18 -31.15 21.01
C GLU A 287 7.70 -31.14 19.55
N GLY A 288 9.00 -30.93 19.34
CA GLY A 288 9.64 -30.95 18.02
C GLY A 288 9.54 -29.65 17.20
N TYR A 289 9.01 -28.56 17.77
CA TYR A 289 8.94 -27.25 17.10
C TYR A 289 10.26 -26.48 17.13
N LEU A 290 11.10 -26.72 18.15
CA LEU A 290 12.43 -26.12 18.26
C LEU A 290 13.49 -27.22 18.37
N THR A 291 14.74 -26.88 18.12
CA THR A 291 15.89 -27.78 18.29
C THR A 291 16.60 -27.49 19.61
N ASP A 292 17.44 -28.45 20.06
CA ASP A 292 18.26 -28.30 21.26
C ASP A 292 19.16 -27.06 21.23
N LYS A 293 19.47 -26.53 20.04
CA LYS A 293 20.24 -25.27 19.88
C LYS A 293 19.54 -24.06 20.51
N CYS A 294 18.23 -24.11 20.66
CA CYS A 294 17.44 -23.04 21.29
C CYS A 294 17.46 -23.14 22.84
N LEU A 295 17.92 -24.27 23.41
CA LEU A 295 18.00 -24.53 24.85
C LEU A 295 19.29 -23.91 25.46
N THR A 296 19.40 -22.59 25.44
CA THR A 296 20.59 -21.88 25.93
C THR A 296 20.63 -21.73 27.44
N GLY A 297 19.53 -22.03 28.14
CA GLY A 297 19.39 -21.84 29.61
C GLY A 297 19.24 -20.37 30.03
N GLU A 298 19.23 -19.43 29.09
CA GLU A 298 19.07 -18.02 29.38
C GLU A 298 17.63 -17.72 29.81
N VAL A 299 17.47 -16.80 30.74
CA VAL A 299 16.15 -16.33 31.24
C VAL A 299 15.57 -15.26 30.30
N SER A 300 14.27 -15.03 30.40
CA SER A 300 13.58 -13.98 29.63
C SER A 300 14.24 -12.61 29.80
N SER A 301 14.42 -11.91 28.70
CA SER A 301 15.06 -10.59 28.68
C SER A 301 14.09 -9.54 28.08
N LEU A 302 13.89 -8.43 28.80
CA LEU A 302 13.04 -7.32 28.31
C LEU A 302 13.52 -6.75 26.97
N GLY A 303 14.82 -6.82 26.67
CA GLY A 303 15.34 -6.43 25.36
C GLY A 303 14.94 -7.35 24.21
N VAL A 304 14.26 -8.47 24.49
CA VAL A 304 13.83 -9.45 23.48
C VAL A 304 12.32 -9.75 23.56
N CYS A 305 11.80 -9.92 24.79
CA CYS A 305 10.42 -10.40 24.97
C CYS A 305 9.35 -9.29 24.90
N THR A 306 9.74 -8.03 24.85
CA THR A 306 8.77 -6.91 24.82
C THR A 306 8.14 -6.72 23.43
N THR A 307 6.97 -6.09 23.41
CA THR A 307 6.32 -5.65 22.16
C THR A 307 7.23 -4.71 21.37
N THR A 308 7.89 -3.77 22.07
CA THR A 308 8.83 -2.81 21.46
C THR A 308 9.98 -3.52 20.74
N ALA A 309 10.58 -4.55 21.35
CA ALA A 309 11.66 -5.31 20.70
C ALA A 309 11.22 -5.99 19.40
N ARG A 310 9.99 -6.52 19.37
CA ARG A 310 9.41 -7.10 18.14
C ARG A 310 9.10 -6.04 17.08
N GLN A 311 8.59 -4.88 17.51
CA GLN A 311 8.32 -3.75 16.61
C GLN A 311 9.60 -3.19 16.01
N GLU A 312 10.71 -3.13 16.77
CA GLU A 312 12.01 -2.67 16.28
C GLU A 312 12.51 -3.51 15.10
N ILE A 313 12.34 -4.84 15.16
CA ILE A 313 12.74 -5.73 14.07
C ILE A 313 11.89 -5.45 12.81
N ILE A 314 10.57 -5.36 12.96
CA ILE A 314 9.66 -5.07 11.84
C ILE A 314 9.95 -3.68 11.25
N PHE A 315 10.10 -2.66 12.10
CA PHE A 315 10.41 -1.30 11.68
C PHE A 315 11.70 -1.27 10.83
N GLY A 316 12.79 -1.89 11.32
CA GLY A 316 14.07 -1.88 10.60
C GLY A 316 13.97 -2.52 9.22
N VAL A 317 13.34 -3.69 9.11
CA VAL A 317 13.19 -4.39 7.84
C VAL A 317 12.29 -3.63 6.88
N MET A 318 11.11 -3.17 7.33
CA MET A 318 10.20 -2.41 6.48
C MET A 318 10.81 -1.10 5.99
N LYS A 319 11.55 -0.39 6.86
CA LYS A 319 12.27 0.83 6.48
C LYS A 319 13.23 0.59 5.32
N GLU A 320 14.03 -0.47 5.38
CA GLU A 320 14.95 -0.83 4.28
C GLU A 320 14.20 -1.23 3.00
N MET A 321 13.10 -1.97 3.13
CA MET A 321 12.26 -2.32 1.98
C MET A 321 11.70 -1.07 1.29
N VAL A 322 11.20 -0.11 2.06
CA VAL A 322 10.68 1.16 1.52
C VAL A 322 11.80 1.94 0.81
N LYS A 323 13.00 2.03 1.41
CA LYS A 323 14.16 2.67 0.75
C LYS A 323 14.50 2.00 -0.58
N ASN A 324 14.42 0.67 -0.66
CA ASN A 324 14.66 -0.05 -1.90
C ASN A 324 13.64 0.33 -2.99
N TYR A 325 12.35 0.46 -2.67
CA TYR A 325 11.36 0.96 -3.62
C TYR A 325 11.62 2.40 -4.06
N LEU A 326 12.00 3.29 -3.13
CA LEU A 326 12.34 4.67 -3.49
C LEU A 326 13.56 4.72 -4.42
N ASN A 327 14.58 3.88 -4.19
CA ASN A 327 15.75 3.75 -5.07
C ASN A 327 15.39 3.23 -6.48
N LEU A 328 14.31 2.47 -6.62
CA LEU A 328 13.83 2.00 -7.92
C LEU A 328 13.12 3.09 -8.71
N TRP A 329 12.34 3.94 -8.05
CA TRP A 329 11.37 4.82 -8.70
C TRP A 329 11.67 6.32 -8.59
N TYR A 330 12.56 6.76 -7.70
CA TYR A 330 12.92 8.17 -7.53
C TYR A 330 14.36 8.43 -8.03
N LYS A 331 14.58 8.11 -9.32
CA LYS A 331 15.90 8.25 -9.96
C LYS A 331 16.08 9.60 -10.61
#